data_875a66f37702cbed557e4ea7810d6fe9
#
_entry.id   875a66f37702cbed557e4ea7810d6fe9
#
_cell.length_a   1.000
_cell.length_b   1.000
_cell.length_c   1.000
_cell.angle_alpha   90.00
_cell.angle_beta   90.00
_cell.angle_gamma   90.00
#
_symmetry.space_group_name_H-M   'P 1'
#
loop_
_entity.id
_entity.type
_entity.pdbx_description
1 polymer ?
#
loop_
_entity_poly.entity_id
_entity_poly.type
_entity_poly.pdbx_seq_one_letter_code
_entity_poly.pdbx_strand_id
1 'polypeptide(L)'
;MKLFNNSLYIVSTPIGNLEDITLRAIEVLKKTDIILCEDTRRSIKLLNHLGLKKKLVPYHKFNEKKQILNAIEHIKEGKILSLISDAGTPLLSDPGRLLLNSCLNAKIRIIPIPGVSSITAAISASGFNDKFLFYG
;
A
#
# COMPACT_ATOMS: atom_id res chain seq x y z
N MET A 1 -14.88 -1.33 11.85
CA MET A 1 -14.38 -0.08 11.24
C MET A 1 -15.13 0.18 9.94
N LYS A 2 -15.63 1.38 9.73
CA LYS A 2 -16.24 1.81 8.48
C LYS A 2 -15.17 2.34 7.54
N LEU A 3 -15.08 1.83 6.33
CA LEU A 3 -14.21 2.37 5.28
C LEU A 3 -14.96 3.42 4.46
N PHE A 4 -14.19 4.31 3.86
CA PHE A 4 -14.70 5.28 2.90
C PHE A 4 -14.61 4.70 1.49
N ASN A 5 -15.73 4.67 0.80
CA ASN A 5 -15.76 4.42 -0.64
C ASN A 5 -15.09 5.58 -1.39
N ASN A 6 -14.79 5.39 -2.66
CA ASN A 6 -14.12 6.40 -3.49
C ASN A 6 -12.78 6.86 -2.89
N SER A 7 -11.99 5.91 -2.39
CA SER A 7 -10.73 6.19 -1.71
C SER A 7 -9.62 5.23 -2.14
N LEU A 8 -8.41 5.73 -2.08
CA LEU A 8 -7.19 4.92 -2.18
C LEU A 8 -6.55 4.79 -0.80
N TYR A 9 -6.39 3.57 -0.34
CA TYR A 9 -5.69 3.24 0.91
C TYR A 9 -4.24 2.89 0.63
N ILE A 10 -3.32 3.55 1.33
CA ILE A 10 -1.89 3.24 1.29
C ILE A 10 -1.59 2.36 2.51
N VAL A 11 -1.33 1.08 2.29
CA VAL A 11 -1.26 0.09 3.37
C VAL A 11 0.16 -0.41 3.56
N SER A 12 0.72 -0.20 4.75
CA SER A 12 2.01 -0.77 5.13
C SER A 12 1.90 -2.27 5.35
N THR A 13 2.87 -3.02 4.85
CA THR A 13 2.96 -4.48 4.91
C THR A 13 4.23 -4.94 5.62
N PRO A 14 4.32 -6.20 6.09
CA PRO A 14 5.50 -6.70 6.80
C PRO A 14 6.81 -6.55 6.03
N ILE A 15 7.91 -6.38 6.75
CA ILE A 15 9.27 -6.20 6.22
C ILE A 15 10.18 -7.44 6.42
N GLY A 16 9.62 -8.57 6.81
CA GLY A 16 10.37 -9.82 7.02
C GLY A 16 9.66 -10.82 7.92
N ASN A 17 8.78 -10.33 8.79
CA ASN A 17 7.94 -11.18 9.65
C ASN A 17 6.47 -10.91 9.35
N LEU A 18 5.72 -11.90 8.89
CA LEU A 18 4.31 -11.77 8.50
C LEU A 18 3.39 -11.35 9.66
N GLU A 19 3.82 -11.52 10.90
CA GLU A 19 3.08 -11.07 12.08
C GLU A 19 3.15 -9.54 12.29
N ASP A 20 4.12 -8.87 11.66
CA ASP A 20 4.28 -7.42 11.76
C ASP A 20 3.30 -6.67 10.85
N ILE A 21 2.03 -7.02 10.91
CA ILE A 21 0.95 -6.32 10.23
C ILE A 21 -0.06 -5.82 11.25
N THR A 22 -0.53 -4.59 11.08
CA THR A 22 -1.50 -4.03 12.01
C THR A 22 -2.89 -4.63 11.80
N LEU A 23 -3.66 -4.76 12.88
CA LEU A 23 -5.07 -5.18 12.81
C LEU A 23 -5.87 -4.30 11.85
N ARG A 24 -5.59 -3.00 11.84
CA ARG A 24 -6.24 -2.05 10.94
C ARG A 24 -5.90 -2.32 9.47
N ALA A 25 -4.64 -2.67 9.16
CA ALA A 25 -4.24 -3.04 7.81
C ALA A 25 -4.98 -4.31 7.34
N ILE A 26 -5.09 -5.32 8.19
CA ILE A 26 -5.85 -6.55 7.90
C ILE A 26 -7.30 -6.23 7.57
N GLU A 27 -7.96 -5.41 8.39
CA GLU A 27 -9.37 -5.03 8.16
C GLU A 27 -9.57 -4.22 6.88
N VAL A 28 -8.63 -3.34 6.54
CA VAL A 28 -8.65 -2.61 5.27
C VAL A 28 -8.52 -3.58 4.11
N LEU A 29 -7.51 -4.46 4.12
CA LEU A 29 -7.31 -5.45 3.05
C LEU A 29 -8.52 -6.38 2.88
N LYS A 30 -9.17 -6.79 3.98
CA LYS A 30 -10.42 -7.57 3.92
C LYS A 30 -11.55 -6.86 3.17
N LYS A 31 -11.66 -5.55 3.30
CA LYS A 31 -12.74 -4.74 2.73
C LYS A 31 -12.39 -4.10 1.38
N THR A 32 -11.13 -4.18 0.97
CA THR A 32 -10.66 -3.68 -0.32
C THR A 32 -11.19 -4.54 -1.47
N ASP A 33 -11.63 -3.92 -2.55
CA ASP A 33 -12.08 -4.61 -3.76
C ASP A 33 -10.90 -5.01 -4.66
N ILE A 34 -9.92 -4.11 -4.80
CA ILE A 34 -8.75 -4.31 -5.66
C ILE A 34 -7.49 -3.87 -4.91
N ILE A 35 -6.48 -4.73 -4.88
CA ILE A 35 -5.18 -4.43 -4.31
C ILE A 35 -4.19 -4.22 -5.45
N LEU A 36 -3.63 -3.03 -5.55
CA LEU A 36 -2.50 -2.70 -6.41
C LEU A 36 -1.21 -3.09 -5.67
N CYS A 37 -0.35 -3.85 -6.32
CA CYS A 37 0.89 -4.35 -5.72
C CYS A 37 2.01 -4.44 -6.76
N GLU A 38 3.25 -4.39 -6.33
CA GLU A 38 4.40 -4.47 -7.23
C GLU A 38 4.58 -5.90 -7.77
N ASP A 39 4.84 -6.85 -6.90
CA ASP A 39 4.95 -8.28 -7.23
C ASP A 39 3.78 -9.07 -6.64
N THR A 40 2.90 -9.54 -7.51
CA THR A 40 1.73 -10.34 -7.12
C THR A 40 2.10 -11.64 -6.40
N ARG A 41 3.27 -12.23 -6.69
CA ARG A 41 3.74 -13.46 -6.05
C ARG A 41 4.07 -13.24 -4.57
N ARG A 42 4.63 -12.08 -4.22
CA ARG A 42 4.89 -11.69 -2.83
C ARG A 42 3.60 -11.36 -2.10
N SER A 43 2.74 -10.57 -2.73
CA SER A 43 1.46 -10.17 -2.17
C SER A 43 0.54 -11.36 -1.90
N ILE A 44 0.54 -12.37 -2.77
CA ILE A 44 -0.27 -13.57 -2.58
C ILE A 44 0.16 -14.37 -1.34
N LYS A 45 1.46 -14.39 -1.00
CA LYS A 45 1.95 -15.05 0.23
C LYS A 45 1.38 -14.38 1.46
N LEU A 46 1.39 -13.04 1.50
CA LEU A 46 0.78 -12.28 2.59
C LEU A 46 -0.73 -12.54 2.69
N LEU A 47 -1.44 -12.46 1.58
CA LEU A 47 -2.89 -12.68 1.57
C LEU A 47 -3.26 -14.10 2.01
N ASN A 48 -2.51 -15.11 1.58
CA ASN A 48 -2.71 -16.49 2.01
C ASN A 48 -2.48 -16.66 3.51
N HIS A 49 -1.45 -16.03 4.06
CA HIS A 49 -1.20 -16.02 5.50
C HIS A 49 -2.37 -15.40 6.28
N LEU A 50 -2.98 -14.37 5.73
CA LEU A 50 -4.15 -13.70 6.31
C LEU A 50 -5.48 -14.41 6.01
N GLY A 51 -5.48 -15.49 5.24
CA GLY A 51 -6.70 -16.18 4.81
C GLY A 51 -7.59 -15.37 3.87
N LEU A 52 -6.99 -14.45 3.11
CA LEU A 52 -7.72 -13.54 2.23
C LEU A 52 -7.57 -13.93 0.76
N LYS A 53 -8.70 -13.92 0.03
CA LYS A 53 -8.72 -14.02 -1.44
C LYS A 53 -9.15 -12.69 -2.02
N LYS A 54 -8.23 -11.99 -2.69
CA LYS A 54 -8.45 -10.67 -3.24
C LYS A 54 -7.94 -10.54 -4.66
N LYS A 55 -8.54 -9.64 -5.43
CA LYS A 55 -8.07 -9.28 -6.77
C LYS A 55 -6.78 -8.48 -6.62
N LEU A 56 -5.67 -9.06 -7.08
CA LEU A 56 -4.37 -8.40 -7.17
C LEU A 56 -4.19 -7.85 -8.58
N VAL A 57 -3.73 -6.63 -8.67
CA VAL A 57 -3.39 -5.98 -9.94
C VAL A 57 -1.94 -5.49 -9.85
N PRO A 58 -1.06 -5.98 -10.72
CA PRO A 58 0.33 -5.55 -10.71
C PRO A 58 0.42 -4.07 -11.11
N TYR A 59 1.17 -3.32 -10.33
CA TYR A 59 1.44 -1.90 -10.52
C TYR A 59 2.94 -1.65 -10.40
N HIS A 60 3.59 -1.32 -11.50
CA HIS A 60 5.03 -1.09 -11.59
C HIS A 60 5.35 -0.06 -12.69
N LYS A 61 6.58 0.40 -12.75
CA LYS A 61 7.02 1.47 -13.67
C LYS A 61 6.61 1.26 -15.14
N PHE A 62 6.54 0.01 -15.59
CA PHE A 62 6.27 -0.30 -17.01
C PHE A 62 4.78 -0.26 -17.40
N ASN A 63 3.86 -0.43 -16.42
CA ASN A 63 2.41 -0.43 -16.68
C ASN A 63 1.67 0.74 -16.01
N GLU A 64 2.40 1.61 -15.33
CA GLU A 64 1.89 2.64 -14.43
C GLU A 64 0.80 3.51 -15.06
N LYS A 65 1.04 4.06 -16.26
CA LYS A 65 0.08 4.95 -16.93
C LYS A 65 -1.29 4.29 -17.16
N LYS A 66 -1.30 3.06 -17.65
CA LYS A 66 -2.53 2.29 -17.88
C LYS A 66 -3.25 1.99 -16.58
N GLN A 67 -2.52 1.57 -15.57
CA GLN A 67 -3.10 1.19 -14.28
C GLN A 67 -3.64 2.38 -13.50
N ILE A 68 -3.05 3.57 -13.65
CA ILE A 68 -3.57 4.80 -13.06
C ILE A 68 -4.99 5.10 -13.57
N LEU A 69 -5.20 5.05 -14.88
CA LEU A 69 -6.52 5.29 -15.48
C LEU A 69 -7.55 4.28 -14.96
N ASN A 70 -7.22 3.00 -14.98
CA ASN A 70 -8.09 1.93 -14.49
C ASN A 70 -8.41 2.10 -12.99
N ALA A 71 -7.40 2.45 -12.17
CA ALA A 71 -7.58 2.65 -10.74
C ALA A 71 -8.54 3.82 -10.44
N ILE A 72 -8.34 4.95 -11.12
CA ILE A 72 -9.21 6.13 -10.95
C ILE A 72 -10.64 5.82 -11.37
N GLU A 73 -10.84 5.10 -12.47
CA GLU A 73 -12.16 4.68 -12.93
C GLU A 73 -12.85 3.80 -11.89
N HIS A 74 -12.18 2.77 -11.40
CA HIS A 74 -12.73 1.90 -10.37
C HIS A 74 -13.08 2.65 -9.07
N ILE A 75 -12.25 3.60 -8.65
CA ILE A 75 -12.53 4.41 -7.47
C ILE A 75 -13.77 5.28 -7.71
N LYS A 76 -13.91 5.89 -8.88
CA LYS A 76 -15.09 6.69 -9.24
C LYS A 76 -16.38 5.84 -9.31
N GLU A 77 -16.26 4.57 -9.64
CA GLU A 77 -17.37 3.59 -9.57
C GLU A 77 -17.75 3.19 -8.13
N GLY A 78 -17.08 3.73 -7.13
CA GLY A 78 -17.36 3.47 -5.73
C GLY A 78 -16.55 2.34 -5.10
N LYS A 79 -15.59 1.75 -5.83
CA LYS A 79 -14.72 0.69 -5.30
C LYS A 79 -13.70 1.23 -4.32
N ILE A 80 -13.30 0.38 -3.40
CA ILE A 80 -12.22 0.62 -2.45
C ILE A 80 -10.95 -0.01 -3.00
N LEU A 81 -9.93 0.80 -3.23
CA LEU A 81 -8.63 0.33 -3.68
C LEU A 81 -7.57 0.48 -2.58
N SER A 82 -6.66 -0.47 -2.52
CA SER A 82 -5.45 -0.38 -1.69
C SER A 82 -4.21 -0.47 -2.55
N LEU A 83 -3.18 0.28 -2.18
CA LEU A 83 -1.82 0.14 -2.69
C LEU A 83 -0.95 -0.45 -1.59
N ILE A 84 -0.26 -1.53 -1.91
CA ILE A 84 0.78 -2.14 -1.08
C ILE A 84 2.09 -2.23 -1.88
N SER A 85 3.20 -2.20 -1.18
CA SER A 85 4.51 -2.54 -1.74
C SER A 85 4.90 -3.97 -1.38
N ASP A 86 6.02 -4.44 -1.89
CA ASP A 86 6.55 -5.77 -1.58
C ASP A 86 6.89 -5.94 -0.10
N ALA A 87 7.28 -4.85 0.55
CA ALA A 87 7.57 -4.80 1.98
C ALA A 87 7.51 -3.38 2.51
N GLY A 88 6.96 -3.19 3.69
CA GLY A 88 6.94 -1.90 4.40
C GLY A 88 5.90 -0.92 3.90
N THR A 89 6.21 0.36 4.02
CA THR A 89 5.33 1.48 3.67
C THR A 89 5.53 1.85 2.19
N PRO A 90 4.47 1.80 1.37
CA PRO A 90 4.55 2.18 -0.04
C PRO A 90 5.01 3.62 -0.27
N LEU A 91 5.45 3.94 -1.48
CA LEU A 91 5.83 5.28 -1.97
C LEU A 91 7.22 5.78 -1.53
N LEU A 92 7.81 5.20 -0.53
CA LEU A 92 9.17 5.53 -0.09
C LEU A 92 10.18 4.67 -0.85
N SER A 93 10.76 5.21 -1.91
CA SER A 93 11.60 4.51 -2.89
C SER A 93 10.89 3.35 -3.61
N ASP A 94 9.57 3.36 -3.61
CA ASP A 94 8.68 2.38 -4.22
C ASP A 94 7.79 3.02 -5.29
N PRO A 95 7.19 2.24 -6.21
CA PRO A 95 6.22 2.77 -7.17
C PRO A 95 4.96 3.30 -6.48
N GLY A 96 4.24 4.21 -7.16
CA GLY A 96 2.94 4.71 -6.69
C GLY A 96 2.82 6.23 -6.65
N ARG A 97 3.92 6.98 -6.80
CA ARG A 97 3.89 8.45 -6.72
C ARG A 97 3.01 9.07 -7.80
N LEU A 98 3.07 8.57 -9.03
CA LEU A 98 2.21 9.04 -10.12
C LEU A 98 0.74 8.73 -9.87
N LEU A 99 0.44 7.53 -9.36
CA LEU A 99 -0.92 7.16 -8.96
C LEU A 99 -1.43 8.10 -7.86
N LEU A 100 -0.64 8.33 -6.83
CA LEU A 100 -1.01 9.22 -5.73
C LEU A 100 -1.34 10.62 -6.24
N ASN A 101 -0.46 11.22 -7.04
CA ASN A 101 -0.66 12.55 -7.60
C ASN A 101 -1.89 12.61 -8.51
N SER A 102 -2.12 11.59 -9.32
CA SER A 102 -3.29 11.51 -10.18
C SER A 102 -4.59 11.39 -9.37
N CYS A 103 -4.58 10.64 -8.28
CA CYS A 103 -5.71 10.54 -7.36
C CYS A 103 -5.99 11.89 -6.67
N LEU A 104 -4.95 12.58 -6.20
CA LEU A 104 -5.09 13.91 -5.60
C LEU A 104 -5.67 14.93 -6.59
N ASN A 105 -5.17 14.94 -7.84
CA ASN A 105 -5.70 15.80 -8.90
C ASN A 105 -7.17 15.49 -9.22
N ALA A 106 -7.57 14.22 -9.12
CA ALA A 106 -8.96 13.78 -9.30
C ALA A 106 -9.81 13.97 -8.04
N LYS A 107 -9.28 14.61 -6.99
CA LYS A 107 -9.96 14.84 -5.69
C LYS A 107 -10.39 13.54 -5.01
N ILE A 108 -9.67 12.46 -5.25
CA ILE A 108 -9.86 11.18 -4.58
C ILE A 108 -9.20 11.25 -3.20
N ARG A 109 -9.91 10.74 -2.20
CA ARG A 109 -9.39 10.68 -0.84
C ARG A 109 -8.26 9.66 -0.73
N ILE A 110 -7.12 10.08 -0.18
CA ILE A 110 -5.98 9.22 0.12
C ILE A 110 -5.96 8.96 1.63
N ILE A 111 -5.88 7.69 2.03
CA ILE A 111 -5.93 7.28 3.42
C ILE A 111 -4.72 6.41 3.74
N PRO A 112 -3.71 6.94 4.45
CA PRO A 112 -2.59 6.14 4.91
C PRO A 112 -3.02 5.23 6.07
N ILE A 113 -2.59 3.99 6.02
CA ILE A 113 -2.71 3.02 7.11
C ILE A 113 -1.31 2.80 7.67
N PRO A 114 -0.97 3.42 8.80
CA PRO A 114 0.34 3.31 9.42
C PRO A 114 0.72 1.86 9.73
N GLY A 115 2.00 1.58 9.65
CA GLY A 115 2.53 0.26 9.95
C GLY A 115 4.05 0.25 9.93
N VAL A 116 4.61 -0.90 9.63
CA VAL A 116 6.05 -1.13 9.64
C VAL A 116 6.79 -0.31 8.59
N SER A 117 7.97 0.14 9.00
CA SER A 117 8.94 0.81 8.13
C SER A 117 10.35 0.37 8.53
N SER A 118 11.14 -0.08 7.57
CA SER A 118 12.54 -0.43 7.79
C SER A 118 13.37 0.76 8.27
N ILE A 119 12.99 1.97 7.90
CA ILE A 119 13.66 3.21 8.30
C ILE A 119 13.58 3.38 9.82
N THR A 120 12.38 3.41 10.36
CA THR A 120 12.15 3.58 11.81
C THR A 120 12.65 2.39 12.61
N ALA A 121 12.48 1.16 12.10
CA ALA A 121 13.00 -0.04 12.75
C ALA A 121 14.52 -0.01 12.85
N ALA A 122 15.23 0.34 11.77
CA ALA A 122 16.67 0.43 11.76
C ALA A 122 17.20 1.52 12.71
N ILE A 123 16.64 2.72 12.66
CA ILE A 123 17.06 3.83 13.52
C ILE A 123 16.81 3.50 14.99
N SER A 124 15.66 2.94 15.33
CA SER A 124 15.35 2.61 16.74
C SER A 124 16.31 1.59 17.35
N ALA A 125 16.88 0.70 16.55
CA ALA A 125 17.79 -0.36 17.00
C ALA A 125 19.28 -0.04 16.79
N SER A 126 19.61 1.07 16.13
CA SER A 126 20.98 1.39 15.70
C SER A 126 21.90 1.87 16.83
N GLY A 127 21.35 2.44 17.89
CA GLY A 127 22.11 3.16 18.91
C GLY A 127 22.68 4.51 18.43
N PHE A 128 22.37 4.92 17.19
CA PHE A 128 22.72 6.22 16.65
C PHE A 128 21.77 7.33 17.15
N ASN A 129 22.12 8.56 16.77
CA ASN A 129 21.28 9.74 16.99
C ASN A 129 19.93 9.60 16.28
N ASP A 130 18.88 10.20 16.80
CA ASP A 130 17.54 10.25 16.23
C ASP A 130 17.40 11.22 15.04
N LYS A 131 18.47 11.94 14.72
CA LYS A 131 18.54 12.81 13.52
C LYS A 131 19.16 12.04 12.36
N PHE A 132 18.40 11.87 11.30
CA PHE A 132 18.85 11.14 10.12
C PHE A 132 18.24 11.72 8.84
N LEU A 133 18.85 11.40 7.71
CA LEU A 133 18.37 11.72 6.38
C LEU A 133 18.05 10.41 5.64
N PHE A 134 16.80 10.28 5.18
CA PHE A 134 16.45 9.23 4.22
C PHE A 134 16.68 9.74 2.81
N TYR A 135 17.70 9.22 2.16
CA TYR A 135 18.07 9.65 0.82
C TYR A 135 17.27 8.93 -0.29
N GLY A 136 16.89 7.68 -0.08
CA GLY A 136 16.12 6.87 -1.02
C GLY A 136 16.95 6.09 -2.03
#